data_6f0bea1aeda39d98837d78485e21a1c0
#
_entry.id   6f0bea1aeda39d98837d78485e21a1c0
#
_cell.length_a   1.000
_cell.length_b   1.000
_cell.length_c   1.000
_cell.angle_alpha   90.00
_cell.angle_beta   90.00
_cell.angle_gamma   90.00
#
_symmetry.space_group_name_H-M   'P 1'
#
loop_
_entity.id
_entity.type
_entity.pdbx_description
1 polymer ?
#
loop_
_entity_poly.entity_id
_entity_poly.type
_entity_poly.pdbx_seq_one_letter_code
_entity_poly.pdbx_strand_id
1 'polypeptide(L)'
;MEEKYPLISVIMSEYNTDINLLNESIKSILNQTYKNFELIIIDDCGSNDVGEVVKKFNDTRIKVYKNECNKGLVYSLNRAIDLCEGNYIARMDTDDYSYPNRLEVQIDFMLNNPEYDIVGSRCEYFDGNEIWGENKDFGIITREKILRGCPLTHPSLMYKKQCMQSVGGYLNYIRCEDYATWIELFSKGYKMFIINEVLLRFHLSLNDYKKRNLKSRKGFFQVLKTEYKKLNPSRKDIFKMYLKNIIAGVIPGKMLYSYQKRVFKKGSF
;
A
#
# COMPACT_ATOMS: atom_id res chain seq x y z
N MET A 1 7.85 13.11 -26.79
CA MET A 1 7.92 14.13 -25.71
C MET A 1 7.06 13.58 -24.59
N GLU A 2 7.67 13.19 -23.47
CA GLU A 2 6.90 12.81 -22.29
C GLU A 2 6.11 14.04 -21.83
N GLU A 3 4.85 13.82 -21.51
CA GLU A 3 3.96 14.88 -21.02
C GLU A 3 4.52 15.42 -19.70
N LYS A 4 4.77 16.72 -19.63
CA LYS A 4 5.35 17.38 -18.44
C LYS A 4 4.53 17.14 -17.17
N TYR A 5 3.25 16.78 -17.32
CA TYR A 5 2.31 16.48 -16.24
C TYR A 5 1.44 15.27 -16.61
N PRO A 6 1.98 14.03 -16.50
CA PRO A 6 1.21 12.84 -16.86
C PRO A 6 0.00 12.63 -15.95
N LEU A 7 -1.08 12.03 -16.48
CA LEU A 7 -2.22 11.64 -15.68
C LEU A 7 -1.85 10.57 -14.66
N ILE A 8 -2.17 10.81 -13.40
CA ILE A 8 -2.03 9.84 -12.31
C ILE A 8 -3.41 9.26 -11.98
N SER A 9 -3.55 7.94 -11.97
CA SER A 9 -4.74 7.26 -11.46
C SER A 9 -4.53 6.90 -10.00
N VAL A 10 -5.26 7.53 -9.08
CA VAL A 10 -5.29 7.12 -7.68
C VAL A 10 -6.32 6.02 -7.52
N ILE A 11 -5.96 4.87 -6.94
CA ILE A 11 -6.86 3.74 -6.74
C ILE A 11 -7.14 3.48 -5.26
N MET A 12 -8.41 3.28 -4.93
CA MET A 12 -8.91 2.90 -3.61
C MET A 12 -9.88 1.72 -3.73
N SER A 13 -9.92 0.87 -2.70
CA SER A 13 -10.94 -0.17 -2.53
C SER A 13 -11.63 0.06 -1.19
N GLU A 14 -12.94 0.29 -1.21
CA GLU A 14 -13.74 0.52 -0.01
C GLU A 14 -14.50 -0.73 0.39
N TYR A 15 -14.37 -1.11 1.68
CA TYR A 15 -15.19 -2.13 2.33
C TYR A 15 -15.29 -1.91 3.83
N ASN A 16 -16.42 -1.38 4.31
CA ASN A 16 -16.73 -1.16 5.73
C ASN A 16 -15.74 -0.24 6.47
N THR A 17 -15.13 0.71 5.79
CA THR A 17 -14.29 1.73 6.42
C THR A 17 -15.15 2.66 7.31
N ASP A 18 -14.62 3.11 8.43
CA ASP A 18 -15.28 4.19 9.19
C ASP A 18 -15.54 5.39 8.29
N ILE A 19 -16.75 5.93 8.34
CA ILE A 19 -17.21 6.96 7.41
C ILE A 19 -16.39 8.26 7.53
N ASN A 20 -15.87 8.58 8.70
CA ASN A 20 -15.06 9.77 8.90
C ASN A 20 -13.67 9.56 8.29
N LEU A 21 -13.07 8.37 8.48
CA LEU A 21 -11.79 8.03 7.86
C LEU A 21 -11.90 8.02 6.34
N LEU A 22 -12.96 7.43 5.79
CA LEU A 22 -13.23 7.44 4.34
C LEU A 22 -13.31 8.87 3.79
N ASN A 23 -14.07 9.75 4.46
CA ASN A 23 -14.18 11.14 4.05
C ASN A 23 -12.82 11.88 4.10
N GLU A 24 -12.05 11.70 5.17
CA GLU A 24 -10.73 12.34 5.32
C GLU A 24 -9.73 11.80 4.28
N SER A 25 -9.78 10.49 3.99
CA SER A 25 -8.94 9.86 2.97
C SER A 25 -9.21 10.44 1.58
N ILE A 26 -10.50 10.49 1.15
CA ILE A 26 -10.90 11.09 -0.13
C ILE A 26 -10.47 12.55 -0.18
N LYS A 27 -10.79 13.34 0.86
CA LYS A 27 -10.42 14.76 0.95
C LYS A 27 -8.92 14.99 0.83
N SER A 28 -8.11 14.10 1.42
CA SER A 28 -6.65 14.21 1.36
C SER A 28 -6.11 14.05 -0.07
N ILE A 29 -6.77 13.23 -0.89
CA ILE A 29 -6.43 13.08 -2.32
C ILE A 29 -6.92 14.27 -3.13
N LEU A 30 -8.14 14.75 -2.90
CA LEU A 30 -8.66 15.92 -3.64
C LEU A 30 -7.84 17.18 -3.41
N ASN A 31 -7.20 17.29 -2.25
CA ASN A 31 -6.34 18.42 -1.85
C ASN A 31 -4.88 18.31 -2.30
N GLN A 32 -4.52 17.33 -3.12
CA GLN A 32 -3.16 17.20 -3.64
C GLN A 32 -2.73 18.45 -4.42
N THR A 33 -1.45 18.82 -4.30
CA THR A 33 -0.85 19.94 -5.08
C THR A 33 -0.82 19.60 -6.57
N TYR A 34 -0.50 18.37 -6.93
CA TYR A 34 -0.60 17.85 -8.28
C TYR A 34 -2.07 17.72 -8.71
N LYS A 35 -2.47 18.35 -9.83
CA LYS A 35 -3.89 18.47 -10.22
C LYS A 35 -4.33 17.50 -11.31
N ASN A 36 -3.39 16.98 -12.12
CA ASN A 36 -3.73 16.07 -13.23
C ASN A 36 -3.84 14.62 -12.74
N PHE A 37 -4.90 14.32 -12.01
CA PHE A 37 -5.19 12.96 -11.54
C PHE A 37 -6.69 12.63 -11.65
N GLU A 38 -6.98 11.35 -11.69
CA GLU A 38 -8.30 10.76 -11.44
C GLU A 38 -8.28 9.95 -10.14
N LEU A 39 -9.42 9.83 -9.47
CA LEU A 39 -9.59 9.01 -8.27
C LEU A 39 -10.60 7.91 -8.57
N ILE A 40 -10.14 6.67 -8.65
CA ILE A 40 -10.95 5.48 -8.89
C ILE A 40 -11.21 4.78 -7.55
N ILE A 41 -12.48 4.72 -7.15
CA ILE A 41 -12.91 4.03 -5.93
C ILE A 41 -13.73 2.81 -6.31
N ILE A 42 -13.29 1.63 -5.89
CA ILE A 42 -14.08 0.39 -6.02
C ILE A 42 -14.86 0.18 -4.72
N ASP A 43 -16.19 0.29 -4.79
CA ASP A 43 -17.11 -0.11 -3.73
C ASP A 43 -17.25 -1.64 -3.75
N ASP A 44 -16.65 -2.31 -2.78
CA ASP A 44 -16.66 -3.78 -2.66
C ASP A 44 -17.87 -4.30 -1.86
N CYS A 45 -19.02 -3.63 -2.01
CA CYS A 45 -20.28 -3.99 -1.35
C CYS A 45 -20.20 -3.98 0.18
N GLY A 46 -19.57 -2.93 0.75
CA GLY A 46 -19.59 -2.68 2.17
C GLY A 46 -20.92 -2.07 2.65
N SER A 47 -20.94 -1.64 3.90
CA SER A 47 -22.10 -0.97 4.52
C SER A 47 -22.25 0.49 4.12
N ASN A 48 -21.19 1.13 3.60
CA ASN A 48 -21.21 2.51 3.18
C ASN A 48 -21.84 2.65 1.79
N ASP A 49 -22.68 3.66 1.60
CA ASP A 49 -23.06 4.11 0.26
C ASP A 49 -21.98 5.06 -0.26
N VAL A 50 -21.00 4.51 -0.96
CA VAL A 50 -19.87 5.27 -1.50
C VAL A 50 -20.34 6.35 -2.48
N GLY A 51 -21.41 6.07 -3.25
CA GLY A 51 -22.00 7.04 -4.16
C GLY A 51 -22.49 8.29 -3.44
N GLU A 52 -23.20 8.14 -2.33
CA GLU A 52 -23.67 9.26 -1.51
C GLU A 52 -22.52 10.00 -0.79
N VAL A 53 -21.47 9.26 -0.41
CA VAL A 53 -20.27 9.87 0.18
C VAL A 53 -19.59 10.81 -0.82
N VAL A 54 -19.32 10.32 -2.04
CA VAL A 54 -18.57 11.11 -3.03
C VAL A 54 -19.35 12.27 -3.61
N LYS A 55 -20.66 12.20 -3.71
CA LYS A 55 -21.52 13.31 -4.15
C LYS A 55 -21.27 14.62 -3.37
N LYS A 56 -20.93 14.51 -2.08
CA LYS A 56 -20.68 15.66 -1.21
C LYS A 56 -19.44 16.46 -1.61
N PHE A 57 -18.49 15.85 -2.31
CA PHE A 57 -17.27 16.53 -2.77
C PHE A 57 -17.47 17.30 -4.06
N ASN A 58 -18.48 16.94 -4.87
CA ASN A 58 -18.79 17.57 -6.16
C ASN A 58 -17.55 17.74 -7.05
N ASP A 59 -16.70 16.69 -7.14
CA ASP A 59 -15.46 16.70 -7.88
C ASP A 59 -15.50 15.66 -9.01
N THR A 60 -15.35 16.13 -10.25
CA THR A 60 -15.48 15.31 -11.46
C THR A 60 -14.32 14.33 -11.66
N ARG A 61 -13.23 14.48 -10.90
CA ARG A 61 -12.10 13.54 -10.94
C ARG A 61 -12.42 12.22 -10.26
N ILE A 62 -13.48 12.13 -9.44
CA ILE A 62 -13.87 10.91 -8.73
C ILE A 62 -14.72 10.02 -9.64
N LYS A 63 -14.28 8.78 -9.80
CA LYS A 63 -14.99 7.71 -10.51
C LYS A 63 -15.27 6.57 -9.54
N VAL A 64 -16.54 6.24 -9.31
CA VAL A 64 -16.94 5.13 -8.40
C VAL A 64 -17.47 3.96 -9.21
N TYR A 65 -16.98 2.77 -8.90
CA TYR A 65 -17.43 1.52 -9.52
C TYR A 65 -17.79 0.52 -8.42
N LYS A 66 -19.02 0.03 -8.44
CA LYS A 66 -19.51 -0.95 -7.47
C LYS A 66 -19.28 -2.37 -7.94
N ASN A 67 -18.84 -3.26 -7.05
CA ASN A 67 -18.85 -4.70 -7.27
C ASN A 67 -20.25 -5.26 -7.04
N GLU A 68 -20.57 -6.40 -7.64
CA GLU A 68 -21.87 -7.07 -7.45
C GLU A 68 -22.05 -7.62 -6.03
N CYS A 69 -20.92 -7.98 -5.39
CA CYS A 69 -20.84 -8.45 -4.00
C CYS A 69 -19.41 -8.24 -3.50
N ASN A 70 -19.14 -8.49 -2.23
CA ASN A 70 -17.77 -8.48 -1.72
C ASN A 70 -16.90 -9.51 -2.48
N LYS A 71 -15.95 -9.04 -3.26
CA LYS A 71 -14.98 -9.81 -4.03
C LYS A 71 -13.58 -9.81 -3.38
N GLY A 72 -13.36 -8.95 -2.40
CA GLY A 72 -12.10 -8.79 -1.67
C GLY A 72 -11.11 -7.82 -2.32
N LEU A 73 -10.12 -7.41 -1.52
CA LEU A 73 -9.17 -6.35 -1.85
C LEU A 73 -8.43 -6.60 -3.17
N VAL A 74 -7.91 -7.81 -3.39
CA VAL A 74 -7.13 -8.13 -4.61
C VAL A 74 -7.96 -7.97 -5.87
N TYR A 75 -9.19 -8.49 -5.87
CA TYR A 75 -10.10 -8.33 -7.00
C TYR A 75 -10.39 -6.86 -7.28
N SER A 76 -10.72 -6.10 -6.23
CA SER A 76 -11.07 -4.69 -6.35
C SER A 76 -9.89 -3.83 -6.83
N LEU A 77 -8.67 -4.07 -6.32
CA LEU A 77 -7.47 -3.37 -6.80
C LEU A 77 -7.14 -3.71 -8.25
N ASN A 78 -7.25 -4.98 -8.66
CA ASN A 78 -7.00 -5.37 -10.05
C ASN A 78 -8.04 -4.75 -10.99
N ARG A 79 -9.32 -4.74 -10.60
CA ARG A 79 -10.38 -4.05 -11.33
C ARG A 79 -10.08 -2.54 -11.46
N ALA A 80 -9.59 -1.92 -10.38
CA ALA A 80 -9.20 -0.50 -10.43
C ALA A 80 -8.05 -0.26 -11.41
N ILE A 81 -7.01 -1.13 -11.43
CA ILE A 81 -5.89 -1.04 -12.37
C ILE A 81 -6.36 -1.12 -13.82
N ASP A 82 -7.34 -1.98 -14.11
CA ASP A 82 -7.90 -2.13 -15.47
C ASP A 82 -8.66 -0.85 -15.91
N LEU A 83 -9.31 -0.17 -14.96
CA LEU A 83 -10.08 1.06 -15.19
C LEU A 83 -9.23 2.33 -15.27
N CYS A 84 -7.96 2.27 -14.84
CA CYS A 84 -7.05 3.42 -14.86
C CYS A 84 -6.79 3.93 -16.29
N GLU A 85 -6.89 5.24 -16.48
CA GLU A 85 -6.51 5.91 -17.72
C GLU A 85 -5.04 6.40 -17.70
N GLY A 86 -4.51 6.70 -16.48
CA GLY A 86 -3.14 7.15 -16.29
C GLY A 86 -2.08 6.04 -16.43
N ASN A 87 -0.89 6.43 -16.86
CA ASN A 87 0.27 5.54 -16.95
C ASN A 87 0.96 5.32 -15.60
N TYR A 88 0.70 6.18 -14.62
CA TYR A 88 1.16 6.10 -13.24
C TYR A 88 -0.04 5.84 -12.33
N ILE A 89 0.11 4.91 -11.43
CA ILE A 89 -0.95 4.53 -10.48
C ILE A 89 -0.46 4.80 -9.06
N ALA A 90 -1.19 5.59 -8.29
CA ALA A 90 -0.97 5.79 -6.87
C ALA A 90 -1.98 4.97 -6.06
N ARG A 91 -1.49 4.12 -5.17
CA ARG A 91 -2.36 3.33 -4.29
C ARG A 91 -2.70 4.13 -3.03
N MET A 92 -3.93 4.01 -2.53
CA MET A 92 -4.38 4.63 -1.28
C MET A 92 -5.35 3.72 -0.54
N ASP A 93 -5.23 3.58 0.79
CA ASP A 93 -6.26 2.97 1.62
C ASP A 93 -7.34 3.99 1.98
N THR A 94 -8.53 3.51 2.25
CA THR A 94 -9.70 4.34 2.56
C THR A 94 -9.71 4.86 4.01
N ASP A 95 -8.77 4.44 4.83
CA ASP A 95 -8.59 4.87 6.24
C ASP A 95 -7.25 5.59 6.49
N ASP A 96 -6.50 5.88 5.42
CA ASP A 96 -5.23 6.60 5.47
C ASP A 96 -5.37 8.09 5.12
N TYR A 97 -4.32 8.87 5.34
CA TYR A 97 -4.24 10.29 4.97
C TYR A 97 -3.01 10.56 4.10
N SER A 98 -3.21 11.09 2.90
CA SER A 98 -2.15 11.49 1.97
C SER A 98 -1.73 12.94 2.24
N TYR A 99 -0.43 13.21 2.44
CA TYR A 99 0.06 14.58 2.54
C TYR A 99 -0.11 15.34 1.22
N PRO A 100 -0.35 16.65 1.25
CA PRO A 100 -0.77 17.41 0.05
C PRO A 100 0.22 17.35 -1.12
N ASN A 101 1.51 17.21 -0.86
CA ASN A 101 2.57 17.15 -1.88
C ASN A 101 2.91 15.73 -2.36
N ARG A 102 2.21 14.69 -1.90
CA ARG A 102 2.60 13.31 -2.17
C ARG A 102 2.66 12.98 -3.65
N LEU A 103 1.59 13.26 -4.40
CA LEU A 103 1.54 12.92 -5.82
C LEU A 103 2.60 13.67 -6.62
N GLU A 104 2.83 14.94 -6.29
CA GLU A 104 3.84 15.78 -6.94
C GLU A 104 5.25 15.24 -6.69
N VAL A 105 5.61 15.00 -5.42
CA VAL A 105 6.94 14.49 -5.06
C VAL A 105 7.21 13.13 -5.69
N GLN A 106 6.22 12.22 -5.69
CA GLN A 106 6.40 10.88 -6.24
C GLN A 106 6.51 10.89 -7.76
N ILE A 107 5.68 11.68 -8.46
CA ILE A 107 5.75 11.74 -9.93
C ILE A 107 7.02 12.42 -10.40
N ASP A 108 7.43 13.52 -9.75
CA ASP A 108 8.68 14.21 -10.06
C ASP A 108 9.88 13.28 -9.87
N PHE A 109 9.87 12.48 -8.80
CA PHE A 109 10.92 11.49 -8.59
C PHE A 109 10.96 10.45 -9.74
N MET A 110 9.81 9.91 -10.13
CA MET A 110 9.74 8.88 -11.19
C MET A 110 10.13 9.42 -12.57
N LEU A 111 9.80 10.67 -12.86
CA LEU A 111 10.17 11.32 -14.12
C LEU A 111 11.68 11.63 -14.19
N ASN A 112 12.27 12.02 -13.07
CA ASN A 112 13.72 12.31 -12.98
C ASN A 112 14.58 11.05 -12.80
N ASN A 113 13.99 9.91 -12.44
CA ASN A 113 14.66 8.63 -12.22
C ASN A 113 13.90 7.50 -12.93
N PRO A 114 13.85 7.50 -14.27
CA PRO A 114 12.99 6.61 -15.08
C PRO A 114 13.34 5.13 -14.93
N GLU A 115 14.49 4.80 -14.36
CA GLU A 115 14.89 3.43 -14.06
C GLU A 115 14.09 2.78 -12.92
N TYR A 116 13.39 3.56 -12.07
CA TYR A 116 12.52 3.03 -11.03
C TYR A 116 11.09 2.86 -11.57
N ASP A 117 10.49 1.74 -11.23
CA ASP A 117 9.15 1.35 -11.68
C ASP A 117 8.12 1.49 -10.56
N ILE A 118 8.57 1.39 -9.30
CA ILE A 118 7.75 1.48 -8.10
C ILE A 118 8.44 2.38 -7.10
N VAL A 119 7.75 3.39 -6.61
CA VAL A 119 8.25 4.27 -5.56
C VAL A 119 7.28 4.31 -4.39
N GLY A 120 7.82 4.17 -3.19
CA GLY A 120 7.12 4.42 -1.94
C GLY A 120 7.62 5.67 -1.26
N SER A 121 7.03 5.98 -0.13
CA SER A 121 7.52 7.01 0.77
C SER A 121 7.61 6.51 2.20
N ARG A 122 8.25 7.28 3.06
CA ARG A 122 8.12 7.09 4.50
C ARG A 122 6.69 7.43 4.92
N CYS A 123 6.26 6.83 6.02
CA CYS A 123 4.92 6.99 6.57
C CYS A 123 4.98 7.26 8.07
N GLU A 124 4.07 8.09 8.56
CA GLU A 124 3.72 8.16 9.97
C GLU A 124 2.61 7.15 10.27
N TYR A 125 2.63 6.58 11.47
CA TYR A 125 1.58 5.69 11.97
C TYR A 125 0.65 6.47 12.90
N PHE A 126 -0.67 6.37 12.70
CA PHE A 126 -1.64 7.04 13.55
C PHE A 126 -2.78 6.12 14.02
N ASP A 127 -3.39 6.49 15.15
CA ASP A 127 -4.58 5.84 15.71
C ASP A 127 -5.44 6.96 16.35
N GLY A 128 -6.63 7.19 15.82
CA GLY A 128 -7.40 8.39 16.13
C GLY A 128 -6.64 9.66 15.76
N ASN A 129 -6.40 10.55 16.74
CA ASN A 129 -5.66 11.80 16.54
C ASN A 129 -4.16 11.69 16.91
N GLU A 130 -3.72 10.54 17.43
CA GLU A 130 -2.33 10.34 17.87
C GLU A 130 -1.45 9.82 16.73
N ILE A 131 -0.39 10.57 16.38
CA ILE A 131 0.72 10.04 15.60
C ILE A 131 1.68 9.37 16.58
N TRP A 132 1.79 8.05 16.51
CA TRP A 132 2.54 7.27 17.49
C TRP A 132 3.88 6.73 16.98
N GLY A 133 4.17 6.87 15.72
CA GLY A 133 5.42 6.39 15.16
C GLY A 133 5.61 6.75 13.69
N GLU A 134 6.76 6.41 13.14
CA GLU A 134 7.06 6.54 11.71
C GLU A 134 7.97 5.40 11.25
N ASN A 135 7.89 5.01 9.97
CA ASN A 135 8.90 4.15 9.38
C ASN A 135 10.13 4.98 9.01
N LYS A 136 11.31 4.38 9.15
CA LYS A 136 12.60 5.04 8.90
C LYS A 136 13.33 4.46 7.68
N ASP A 137 12.74 3.46 7.03
CA ASP A 137 13.32 2.85 5.84
C ASP A 137 13.17 3.75 4.63
N PHE A 138 14.28 3.95 3.90
CA PHE A 138 14.31 4.67 2.63
C PHE A 138 15.42 4.15 1.70
N GLY A 139 15.45 4.67 0.47
CA GLY A 139 16.43 4.33 -0.54
C GLY A 139 16.04 3.12 -1.38
N ILE A 140 17.01 2.56 -2.09
CA ILE A 140 16.84 1.44 -3.01
C ILE A 140 16.34 0.20 -2.26
N ILE A 141 15.38 -0.48 -2.84
CA ILE A 141 14.93 -1.79 -2.36
C ILE A 141 15.86 -2.85 -2.94
N THR A 142 16.67 -3.43 -2.06
CA THR A 142 17.59 -4.51 -2.41
C THR A 142 16.96 -5.87 -2.14
N ARG A 143 17.56 -6.90 -2.72
CA ARG A 143 17.19 -8.30 -2.46
C ARG A 143 17.20 -8.61 -0.94
N GLU A 144 18.20 -8.12 -0.22
CA GLU A 144 18.34 -8.33 1.22
C GLU A 144 17.19 -7.69 2.01
N LYS A 145 16.72 -6.50 1.60
CA LYS A 145 15.56 -5.87 2.21
C LYS A 145 14.30 -6.73 2.03
N ILE A 146 14.04 -7.20 0.80
CA ILE A 146 12.87 -8.06 0.51
C ILE A 146 12.98 -9.41 1.23
N LEU A 147 14.15 -10.00 1.32
CA LEU A 147 14.37 -11.25 2.07
C LEU A 147 14.05 -11.13 3.57
N ARG A 148 14.07 -9.93 4.14
CA ARG A 148 13.73 -9.69 5.56
C ARG A 148 12.24 -9.47 5.81
N GLY A 149 11.44 -9.32 4.75
CA GLY A 149 9.99 -9.07 4.80
C GLY A 149 9.56 -8.05 3.74
N CYS A 150 8.30 -7.62 3.80
CA CYS A 150 7.80 -6.56 2.92
C CYS A 150 8.42 -5.21 3.34
N PRO A 151 9.27 -4.59 2.51
CA PRO A 151 9.91 -3.32 2.86
C PRO A 151 9.04 -2.11 2.50
N LEU A 152 8.04 -2.30 1.65
CA LEU A 152 7.20 -1.25 1.11
C LEU A 152 5.90 -1.12 1.93
N THR A 153 5.51 0.10 2.26
CA THR A 153 4.19 0.38 2.84
C THR A 153 3.19 0.53 1.71
N HIS A 154 2.29 -0.44 1.58
CA HIS A 154 1.41 -0.59 0.43
C HIS A 154 0.64 0.69 0.04
N PRO A 155 -0.04 1.42 0.97
CA PRO A 155 -0.76 2.65 0.61
C PRO A 155 0.12 3.85 0.26
N SER A 156 1.44 3.76 0.44
CA SER A 156 2.35 4.84 0.07
C SER A 156 2.86 4.77 -1.36
N LEU A 157 2.46 3.76 -2.12
CA LEU A 157 3.11 3.45 -3.40
C LEU A 157 2.53 4.25 -4.56
N MET A 158 3.43 4.62 -5.48
CA MET A 158 3.15 4.98 -6.87
C MET A 158 3.96 4.06 -7.77
N TYR A 159 3.37 3.61 -8.88
CA TYR A 159 4.04 2.69 -9.81
C TYR A 159 3.58 2.91 -11.25
N LYS A 160 4.42 2.51 -12.20
CA LYS A 160 4.06 2.48 -13.61
C LYS A 160 2.99 1.40 -13.85
N LYS A 161 1.90 1.74 -14.52
CA LYS A 161 0.79 0.80 -14.82
C LYS A 161 1.29 -0.46 -15.51
N GLN A 162 2.20 -0.30 -16.47
CA GLN A 162 2.75 -1.42 -17.24
C GLN A 162 3.46 -2.48 -16.38
N CYS A 163 4.11 -2.10 -15.26
CA CYS A 163 4.78 -3.10 -14.42
C CYS A 163 3.76 -4.02 -13.73
N MET A 164 2.63 -3.48 -13.26
CA MET A 164 1.54 -4.28 -12.71
C MET A 164 0.88 -5.16 -13.77
N GLN A 165 0.65 -4.63 -14.98
CA GLN A 165 0.10 -5.41 -16.10
C GLN A 165 1.00 -6.58 -16.49
N SER A 166 2.33 -6.43 -16.42
CA SER A 166 3.31 -7.48 -16.77
C SER A 166 3.25 -8.72 -15.88
N VAL A 167 2.64 -8.60 -14.69
CA VAL A 167 2.48 -9.70 -13.74
C VAL A 167 1.00 -10.09 -13.55
N GLY A 168 0.08 -9.49 -14.31
CA GLY A 168 -1.35 -9.75 -14.22
C GLY A 168 -2.03 -9.09 -13.01
N GLY A 169 -1.45 -8.00 -12.49
CA GLY A 169 -1.95 -7.28 -11.33
C GLY A 169 -1.44 -7.83 -9.99
N TYR A 170 -2.17 -7.55 -8.92
CA TYR A 170 -1.89 -8.09 -7.59
C TYR A 170 -2.12 -9.59 -7.55
N LEU A 171 -1.17 -10.32 -6.96
CA LEU A 171 -1.26 -11.77 -6.80
C LEU A 171 -2.22 -12.14 -5.66
N ASN A 172 -3.04 -13.17 -5.87
CA ASN A 172 -4.08 -13.57 -4.92
C ASN A 172 -3.55 -14.39 -3.74
N TYR A 173 -2.93 -13.69 -2.79
CA TYR A 173 -2.48 -14.25 -1.51
C TYR A 173 -3.17 -13.53 -0.36
N ILE A 174 -3.94 -14.23 0.45
CA ILE A 174 -4.73 -13.66 1.55
C ILE A 174 -3.81 -12.90 2.51
N ARG A 175 -4.01 -11.57 2.64
CA ARG A 175 -3.25 -10.66 3.52
C ARG A 175 -1.74 -10.65 3.26
N CYS A 176 -1.33 -10.97 2.06
CA CYS A 176 0.06 -11.00 1.65
C CYS A 176 0.20 -10.76 0.13
N GLU A 177 -0.86 -10.25 -0.49
CA GLU A 177 -0.95 -9.91 -1.90
C GLU A 177 0.14 -8.93 -2.33
N ASP A 178 0.39 -7.94 -1.48
CA ASP A 178 1.42 -6.91 -1.66
C ASP A 178 2.81 -7.53 -1.70
N TYR A 179 3.21 -8.23 -0.65
CA TYR A 179 4.54 -8.84 -0.57
C TYR A 179 4.78 -9.86 -1.70
N ALA A 180 3.77 -10.67 -2.03
CA ALA A 180 3.85 -11.61 -3.14
C ALA A 180 4.11 -10.89 -4.47
N THR A 181 3.36 -9.82 -4.74
CA THR A 181 3.46 -9.02 -5.96
C THR A 181 4.82 -8.30 -6.06
N TRP A 182 5.33 -7.75 -4.94
CA TRP A 182 6.64 -7.10 -4.95
C TRP A 182 7.79 -8.10 -5.16
N ILE A 183 7.69 -9.30 -4.64
CA ILE A 183 8.67 -10.37 -4.94
C ILE A 183 8.63 -10.72 -6.44
N GLU A 184 7.45 -10.91 -7.01
CA GLU A 184 7.28 -11.23 -8.42
C GLU A 184 7.90 -10.15 -9.32
N LEU A 185 7.55 -8.89 -9.07
CA LEU A 185 8.09 -7.76 -9.82
C LEU A 185 9.61 -7.63 -9.66
N PHE A 186 10.13 -7.76 -8.43
CA PHE A 186 11.57 -7.73 -8.19
C PHE A 186 12.30 -8.86 -8.91
N SER A 187 11.73 -10.06 -8.92
CA SER A 187 12.32 -11.22 -9.61
C SER A 187 12.39 -11.04 -11.14
N LYS A 188 11.52 -10.20 -11.70
CA LYS A 188 11.53 -9.80 -13.12
C LYS A 188 12.43 -8.59 -13.42
N GLY A 189 13.14 -8.06 -12.43
CA GLY A 189 14.10 -6.98 -12.59
C GLY A 189 13.54 -5.57 -12.44
N TYR A 190 12.26 -5.42 -12.05
CA TYR A 190 11.68 -4.10 -11.75
C TYR A 190 12.34 -3.48 -10.53
N LYS A 191 12.67 -2.20 -10.62
CA LYS A 191 13.38 -1.46 -9.58
C LYS A 191 12.42 -0.69 -8.69
N MET A 192 12.70 -0.72 -7.39
CA MET A 192 11.85 -0.13 -6.36
C MET A 192 12.67 0.80 -5.46
N PHE A 193 12.06 1.92 -5.05
CA PHE A 193 12.69 2.92 -4.20
C PHE A 193 11.73 3.44 -3.14
N ILE A 194 12.23 3.85 -1.98
CA ILE A 194 11.48 4.58 -0.95
C ILE A 194 12.07 5.97 -0.82
N ILE A 195 11.27 6.98 -1.12
CA ILE A 195 11.64 8.40 -0.97
C ILE A 195 11.80 8.72 0.51
N ASN A 196 12.87 9.44 0.87
CA ASN A 196 13.15 9.83 2.26
C ASN A 196 12.32 11.06 2.69
N GLU A 197 11.02 10.99 2.46
CA GLU A 197 10.05 12.01 2.88
C GLU A 197 8.79 11.31 3.39
N VAL A 198 8.19 11.88 4.44
CA VAL A 198 6.92 11.38 4.98
C VAL A 198 5.78 11.96 4.16
N LEU A 199 5.16 11.14 3.33
CA LEU A 199 4.10 11.55 2.40
C LEU A 199 2.73 10.90 2.70
N LEU A 200 2.68 10.04 3.72
CA LEU A 200 1.47 9.33 4.12
C LEU A 200 1.36 9.23 5.64
N ARG A 201 0.15 9.37 6.18
CA ARG A 201 -0.21 8.83 7.50
C ARG A 201 -0.95 7.52 7.29
N PHE A 202 -0.40 6.46 7.84
CA PHE A 202 -0.93 5.10 7.77
C PHE A 202 -1.71 4.79 9.02
N HIS A 203 -3.00 4.50 8.88
CA HIS A 203 -3.86 4.11 9.99
C HIS A 203 -3.46 2.72 10.51
N LEU A 204 -3.04 2.65 11.76
CA LEU A 204 -2.59 1.40 12.37
C LEU A 204 -2.94 1.37 13.85
N SER A 205 -4.05 0.74 14.17
CA SER A 205 -4.65 0.67 15.49
C SER A 205 -4.29 -0.61 16.25
N LEU A 206 -4.54 -0.62 17.56
CA LEU A 206 -4.44 -1.84 18.34
C LEU A 206 -5.35 -2.97 17.81
N ASN A 207 -6.49 -2.64 17.21
CA ASN A 207 -7.40 -3.64 16.66
C ASN A 207 -6.82 -4.38 15.46
N ASP A 208 -5.98 -3.73 14.65
CA ASP A 208 -5.30 -4.38 13.52
C ASP A 208 -4.25 -5.38 14.01
N TYR A 209 -3.61 -5.10 15.14
CA TYR A 209 -2.70 -6.06 15.76
C TYR A 209 -3.43 -7.25 16.40
N LYS A 210 -4.63 -7.07 16.96
CA LYS A 210 -5.44 -8.17 17.49
C LYS A 210 -5.85 -9.17 16.41
N LYS A 211 -6.00 -8.71 15.16
CA LYS A 211 -6.31 -9.57 13.99
C LYS A 211 -5.09 -10.40 13.53
N ARG A 212 -3.87 -10.10 14.03
CA ARG A 212 -2.62 -10.78 13.65
C ARG A 212 -2.40 -12.01 14.53
N ASN A 213 -2.68 -13.19 14.00
CA ASN A 213 -2.50 -14.49 14.64
C ASN A 213 -1.97 -15.51 13.62
N LEU A 214 -1.69 -16.74 14.03
CA LEU A 214 -1.19 -17.79 13.13
C LEU A 214 -2.11 -18.06 11.95
N LYS A 215 -3.45 -18.02 12.14
CA LYS A 215 -4.42 -18.22 11.07
C LYS A 215 -4.29 -17.11 10.02
N SER A 216 -4.09 -15.86 10.44
CA SER A 216 -3.91 -14.73 9.52
C SER A 216 -2.58 -14.76 8.76
N ARG A 217 -1.61 -15.60 9.19
CA ARG A 217 -0.31 -15.80 8.52
C ARG A 217 -0.31 -16.86 7.43
N LYS A 218 -1.45 -17.52 7.18
CA LYS A 218 -1.56 -18.60 6.19
C LYS A 218 -1.07 -18.15 4.80
N GLY A 219 -1.50 -16.98 4.35
CA GLY A 219 -1.06 -16.41 3.06
C GLY A 219 0.46 -16.19 3.03
N PHE A 220 1.03 -15.66 4.13
CA PHE A 220 2.47 -15.45 4.22
C PHE A 220 3.27 -16.76 4.09
N PHE A 221 2.82 -17.83 4.75
CA PHE A 221 3.45 -19.15 4.60
C PHE A 221 3.30 -19.74 3.19
N GLN A 222 2.23 -19.40 2.48
CA GLN A 222 2.10 -19.75 1.07
C GLN A 222 3.14 -18.99 0.22
N VAL A 223 3.26 -17.67 0.41
CA VAL A 223 4.28 -16.85 -0.28
C VAL A 223 5.69 -17.39 -0.05
N LEU A 224 6.02 -17.83 1.18
CA LEU A 224 7.35 -18.45 1.45
C LEU A 224 7.59 -19.73 0.67
N LYS A 225 6.52 -20.47 0.37
CA LYS A 225 6.63 -21.75 -0.40
C LYS A 225 6.74 -21.53 -1.90
N THR A 226 6.23 -20.42 -2.41
CA THR A 226 6.13 -20.11 -3.85
C THR A 226 7.02 -18.92 -4.21
N GLU A 227 6.52 -17.70 -4.06
CA GLU A 227 7.15 -16.47 -4.56
C GLU A 227 8.53 -16.22 -3.94
N TYR A 228 8.67 -16.42 -2.64
CA TYR A 228 9.92 -16.16 -1.92
C TYR A 228 11.12 -16.92 -2.50
N LYS A 229 10.90 -18.09 -3.09
CA LYS A 229 11.94 -18.90 -3.75
C LYS A 229 12.54 -18.20 -4.96
N LYS A 230 11.80 -17.33 -5.65
CA LYS A 230 12.28 -16.55 -6.79
C LYS A 230 13.43 -15.62 -6.42
N LEU A 231 13.56 -15.29 -5.14
CA LEU A 231 14.65 -14.48 -4.62
C LEU A 231 15.93 -15.30 -4.36
N ASN A 232 15.96 -16.60 -4.65
CA ASN A 232 17.08 -17.50 -4.33
C ASN A 232 17.54 -17.38 -2.86
N PRO A 233 16.65 -17.55 -1.86
CA PRO A 233 16.99 -17.43 -0.45
C PRO A 233 17.90 -18.58 0.00
N SER A 234 18.82 -18.29 0.93
CA SER A 234 19.54 -19.34 1.63
C SER A 234 18.62 -20.13 2.58
N ARG A 235 19.00 -21.35 2.97
CA ARG A 235 18.26 -22.11 4.00
C ARG A 235 18.10 -21.33 5.31
N LYS A 236 19.08 -20.50 5.65
CA LYS A 236 19.07 -19.63 6.83
C LYS A 236 18.02 -18.52 6.70
N ASP A 237 17.87 -17.91 5.51
CA ASP A 237 16.85 -16.89 5.26
C ASP A 237 15.45 -17.48 5.37
N ILE A 238 15.22 -18.63 4.75
CA ILE A 238 13.94 -19.35 4.83
C ILE A 238 13.60 -19.64 6.30
N PHE A 239 14.52 -20.22 7.06
CA PHE A 239 14.32 -20.54 8.47
C PHE A 239 13.99 -19.30 9.30
N LYS A 240 14.76 -18.21 9.13
CA LYS A 240 14.52 -16.94 9.82
C LYS A 240 13.12 -16.38 9.52
N MET A 241 12.70 -16.43 8.26
CA MET A 241 11.38 -15.92 7.86
C MET A 241 10.23 -16.76 8.42
N TYR A 242 10.35 -18.08 8.41
CA TYR A 242 9.37 -18.95 9.08
C TYR A 242 9.30 -18.66 10.58
N LEU A 243 10.45 -18.63 11.27
CA LEU A 243 10.52 -18.37 12.71
C LEU A 243 9.94 -17.02 13.08
N LYS A 244 10.31 -15.94 12.36
CA LYS A 244 9.78 -14.59 12.54
C LYS A 244 8.24 -14.57 12.47
N ASN A 245 7.66 -15.28 11.50
CA ASN A 245 6.21 -15.27 11.30
C ASN A 245 5.47 -16.17 12.30
N ILE A 246 6.06 -17.27 12.73
CA ILE A 246 5.52 -18.09 13.83
C ILE A 246 5.49 -17.25 15.11
N ILE A 247 6.62 -16.64 15.48
CA ILE A 247 6.72 -15.78 16.68
C ILE A 247 5.69 -14.64 16.62
N ALA A 248 5.62 -13.92 15.48
CA ALA A 248 4.66 -12.83 15.32
C ALA A 248 3.19 -13.29 15.29
N GLY A 249 2.92 -14.57 15.00
CA GLY A 249 1.57 -15.15 15.03
C GLY A 249 1.16 -15.67 16.43
N VAL A 250 2.12 -15.91 17.32
CA VAL A 250 1.88 -16.43 18.70
C VAL A 250 1.85 -15.29 19.72
N ILE A 251 2.67 -14.24 19.52
CA ILE A 251 2.70 -13.09 20.42
C ILE A 251 1.34 -12.39 20.46
N PRO A 252 0.76 -12.10 21.64
CA PRO A 252 -0.48 -11.34 21.76
C PRO A 252 -0.36 -9.96 21.05
N GLY A 253 -1.37 -9.61 20.25
CA GLY A 253 -1.37 -8.39 19.45
C GLY A 253 -1.07 -7.12 20.27
N LYS A 254 -1.57 -7.04 21.52
CA LYS A 254 -1.27 -5.92 22.43
C LYS A 254 0.23 -5.78 22.72
N MET A 255 0.93 -6.90 22.93
CA MET A 255 2.40 -6.88 23.16
C MET A 255 3.15 -6.46 21.91
N LEU A 256 2.74 -6.96 20.74
CA LEU A 256 3.34 -6.61 19.48
C LEU A 256 3.13 -5.11 19.17
N TYR A 257 1.94 -4.58 19.40
CA TYR A 257 1.63 -3.16 19.26
C TYR A 257 2.51 -2.29 20.17
N SER A 258 2.60 -2.62 21.46
CA SER A 258 3.44 -1.90 22.42
C SER A 258 4.92 -1.93 22.07
N TYR A 259 5.41 -3.08 21.55
CA TYR A 259 6.78 -3.21 21.07
C TYR A 259 7.02 -2.29 19.87
N GLN A 260 6.11 -2.28 18.88
CA GLN A 260 6.26 -1.45 17.70
C GLN A 260 6.15 0.05 18.01
N LYS A 261 5.28 0.46 18.93
CA LYS A 261 5.25 1.86 19.42
C LYS A 261 6.60 2.29 19.99
N ARG A 262 7.37 1.39 20.61
CA ARG A 262 8.72 1.70 21.11
C ARG A 262 9.75 1.79 19.97
N VAL A 263 9.68 0.87 19.00
CA VAL A 263 10.65 0.79 17.88
C VAL A 263 10.47 1.95 16.88
N PHE A 264 9.23 2.34 16.62
CA PHE A 264 8.89 3.36 15.62
C PHE A 264 8.62 4.74 16.23
N LYS A 265 8.87 4.93 17.53
CA LYS A 265 8.64 6.22 18.18
C LYS A 265 9.33 7.35 17.43
N LYS A 266 8.58 8.43 17.15
CA LYS A 266 9.10 9.65 16.52
C LYS A 266 10.12 10.30 17.47
N GLY A 267 11.32 10.61 16.97
CA GLY A 267 12.36 11.30 17.74
C GLY A 267 13.23 10.44 18.67
N SER A 268 13.13 9.09 18.62
CA SER A 268 14.10 8.23 19.33
C SER A 268 15.35 8.02 18.47
N PHE A 269 16.26 8.99 18.56
CA PHE A 269 17.71 8.92 18.34
C PHE A 269 18.39 9.94 19.23
#